data_91750bb013b24866e69b1c57d6705069
#
_entry.id   91750bb013b24866e69b1c57d6705069
#
_cell.length_a   1.000
_cell.length_b   1.000
_cell.length_c   1.000
_cell.angle_alpha   90.00
_cell.angle_beta   90.00
_cell.angle_gamma   90.00
#
_symmetry.space_group_name_H-M   'P 1'
#
loop_
_entity.id
_entity.type
_entity.pdbx_description
1 polymer ?
#
loop_
_entity_poly.entity_id
_entity_poly.type
_entity_poly.pdbx_seq_one_letter_code
_entity_poly.pdbx_strand_id
1 'polypeptide(L)'
;LNEPCDLVEEIARLVGYDQIPITVPPAPVEGLVGLTPDQQRRRRVADELAEFGMVESLSYPFVGDDDYKAFGFDPEATKKVSVEIANPLYGDRPYLRREILPTLATTVQRNIRRGIENVSLYELGHVYLWDPNAPAIPALPGGVRPSDEQLAALDAGLPDQPLHVAGLLTGNA
;
A
#
# COMPACT_ATOMS: atom_id res chain seq x y z
N LEU A 1 -19.69 -11.22 -30.05
CA LEU A 1 -20.44 -9.98 -29.69
C LEU A 1 -21.76 -10.42 -29.07
N ASN A 2 -21.84 -10.37 -27.76
CA ASN A 2 -23.00 -10.86 -27.02
C ASN A 2 -23.74 -9.74 -26.27
N GLU A 3 -23.07 -8.61 -26.08
CA GLU A 3 -23.58 -7.48 -25.30
C GLU A 3 -23.66 -6.21 -26.17
N PRO A 4 -24.59 -5.30 -25.88
CA PRO A 4 -24.67 -4.01 -26.59
C PRO A 4 -23.38 -3.19 -26.56
N CYS A 5 -22.60 -3.30 -25.48
CA CYS A 5 -21.31 -2.61 -25.34
C CYS A 5 -20.28 -3.07 -26.38
N ASP A 6 -20.30 -4.34 -26.78
CA ASP A 6 -19.42 -4.86 -27.82
C ASP A 6 -19.64 -4.16 -29.16
N LEU A 7 -20.92 -3.87 -29.49
CA LEU A 7 -21.27 -3.13 -30.71
C LEU A 7 -20.86 -1.66 -30.60
N VAL A 8 -21.00 -1.05 -29.43
CA VAL A 8 -20.55 0.34 -29.19
C VAL A 8 -19.03 0.44 -29.38
N GLU A 9 -18.27 -0.54 -28.87
CA GLU A 9 -16.82 -0.58 -29.05
C GLU A 9 -16.43 -0.66 -30.52
N GLU A 10 -17.05 -1.57 -31.29
CA GLU A 10 -16.77 -1.71 -32.73
C GLU A 10 -17.13 -0.46 -33.53
N ILE A 11 -18.24 0.19 -33.21
CA ILE A 11 -18.63 1.47 -33.83
C ILE A 11 -17.60 2.55 -33.50
N ALA A 12 -17.22 2.69 -32.22
CA ALA A 12 -16.25 3.66 -31.79
C ALA A 12 -14.88 3.46 -32.45
N ARG A 13 -14.47 2.21 -32.64
CA ARG A 13 -13.23 1.85 -33.33
C ARG A 13 -13.26 2.27 -34.81
N LEU A 14 -14.39 2.11 -35.50
CA LEU A 14 -14.55 2.46 -36.92
C LEU A 14 -14.72 3.97 -37.13
N VAL A 15 -15.44 4.64 -36.24
CA VAL A 15 -15.68 6.10 -36.31
C VAL A 15 -14.45 6.89 -35.87
N GLY A 16 -13.66 6.33 -34.95
CA GLY A 16 -12.50 6.94 -34.33
C GLY A 16 -12.75 7.32 -32.87
N TYR A 17 -11.87 6.88 -31.98
CA TYR A 17 -11.95 7.20 -30.54
C TYR A 17 -11.77 8.69 -30.22
N ASP A 18 -11.13 9.43 -31.11
CA ASP A 18 -10.98 10.88 -31.04
C ASP A 18 -12.31 11.66 -31.14
N GLN A 19 -13.36 11.01 -31.66
CA GLN A 19 -14.71 11.57 -31.73
C GLN A 19 -15.48 11.43 -30.41
N ILE A 20 -14.97 10.64 -29.45
CA ILE A 20 -15.62 10.50 -28.14
C ILE A 20 -15.34 11.76 -27.30
N PRO A 21 -16.38 12.49 -26.86
CA PRO A 21 -16.17 13.68 -26.05
C PRO A 21 -15.53 13.36 -24.71
N ILE A 22 -14.52 14.12 -24.33
CA ILE A 22 -13.91 14.04 -23.00
C ILE A 22 -14.86 14.69 -22.00
N THR A 23 -15.51 13.85 -21.19
CA THR A 23 -16.42 14.31 -20.13
C THR A 23 -15.90 13.82 -18.78
N VAL A 24 -15.86 14.73 -17.79
CA VAL A 24 -15.56 14.35 -16.41
C VAL A 24 -16.86 13.82 -15.78
N PRO A 25 -16.89 12.58 -15.30
CA PRO A 25 -18.06 12.06 -14.62
C PRO A 25 -18.41 12.92 -13.40
N PRO A 26 -19.69 13.15 -13.10
CA PRO A 26 -20.08 13.86 -11.89
C PRO A 26 -19.58 13.09 -10.65
N ALA A 27 -19.07 13.83 -9.67
CA ALA A 27 -18.66 13.22 -8.41
C ALA A 27 -19.93 12.66 -7.70
N PRO A 28 -19.94 11.36 -7.32
CA PRO A 28 -21.12 10.77 -6.70
C PRO A 28 -21.32 11.20 -5.25
N VAL A 29 -20.43 12.01 -4.70
CA VAL A 29 -20.43 12.42 -3.30
C VAL A 29 -20.81 13.88 -3.18
N GLU A 30 -22.03 14.14 -2.70
CA GLU A 30 -22.45 15.50 -2.32
C GLU A 30 -21.71 15.92 -1.04
N GLY A 31 -21.08 17.08 -1.05
CA GLY A 31 -20.63 17.79 0.15
C GLY A 31 -19.16 17.61 0.57
N LEU A 32 -18.34 16.79 -0.08
CA LEU A 32 -16.91 16.70 0.22
C LEU A 32 -16.11 17.59 -0.78
N VAL A 33 -15.94 18.83 -0.42
CA VAL A 33 -15.01 19.73 -1.15
C VAL A 33 -13.67 19.71 -0.42
N GLY A 34 -12.68 19.00 -1.01
CA GLY A 34 -11.31 18.96 -0.51
C GLY A 34 -10.88 17.65 0.13
N LEU A 35 -9.76 17.72 0.86
CA LEU A 35 -9.16 16.55 1.52
C LEU A 35 -9.82 16.26 2.87
N THR A 36 -9.94 14.97 3.21
CA THR A 36 -10.34 14.56 4.56
C THR A 36 -9.31 15.01 5.62
N PRO A 37 -9.65 15.07 6.91
CA PRO A 37 -8.70 15.41 7.97
C PRO A 37 -7.45 14.51 7.96
N ASP A 38 -7.60 13.21 7.67
CA ASP A 38 -6.47 12.28 7.61
C ASP A 38 -5.59 12.52 6.39
N GLN A 39 -6.18 12.80 5.24
CA GLN A 39 -5.41 13.21 4.04
C GLN A 39 -4.66 14.52 4.25
N GLN A 40 -5.27 15.49 4.94
CA GLN A 40 -4.62 16.76 5.29
C GLN A 40 -3.46 16.52 6.27
N ARG A 41 -3.64 15.65 7.27
CA ARG A 41 -2.60 15.27 8.23
C ARG A 41 -1.41 14.62 7.53
N ARG A 42 -1.69 13.63 6.65
CA ARG A 42 -0.65 12.96 5.85
C ARG A 42 0.16 13.97 5.04
N ARG A 43 -0.52 14.88 4.32
CA ARG A 43 0.14 15.92 3.52
C ARG A 43 1.01 16.82 4.39
N ARG A 44 0.47 17.31 5.51
CA ARG A 44 1.22 18.17 6.43
C ARG A 44 2.49 17.50 6.97
N VAL A 45 2.40 16.23 7.36
CA VAL A 45 3.59 15.48 7.82
C VAL A 45 4.63 15.35 6.71
N ALA A 46 4.20 15.06 5.47
CA ALA A 46 5.12 14.98 4.33
C ALA A 46 5.80 16.33 4.04
N ASP A 47 5.03 17.41 4.03
CA ASP A 47 5.54 18.76 3.78
C ASP A 47 6.56 19.18 4.86
N GLU A 48 6.26 18.97 6.15
CA GLU A 48 7.17 19.26 7.27
C GLU A 48 8.48 18.46 7.16
N LEU A 49 8.43 17.17 6.86
CA LEU A 49 9.64 16.36 6.72
C LEU A 49 10.48 16.80 5.50
N ALA A 50 9.83 17.17 4.40
CA ALA A 50 10.50 17.71 3.23
C ALA A 50 11.16 19.08 3.53
N GLU A 51 10.51 19.95 4.31
CA GLU A 51 11.07 21.22 4.75
C GLU A 51 12.32 21.04 5.64
N PHE A 52 12.38 19.95 6.42
CA PHE A 52 13.59 19.54 7.14
C PHE A 52 14.70 18.95 6.25
N GLY A 53 14.49 18.88 4.94
CA GLY A 53 15.48 18.39 3.97
C GLY A 53 15.48 16.86 3.83
N MET A 54 14.47 16.17 4.32
CA MET A 54 14.32 14.73 4.12
C MET A 54 13.70 14.43 2.75
N VAL A 55 14.06 13.30 2.16
CA VAL A 55 13.53 12.83 0.88
C VAL A 55 12.53 11.69 1.11
N GLU A 56 11.35 11.79 0.52
CA GLU A 56 10.35 10.71 0.61
C GLU A 56 10.80 9.48 -0.18
N SER A 57 10.69 8.32 0.44
CA SER A 57 10.94 7.02 -0.17
C SER A 57 9.65 6.21 -0.18
N LEU A 58 9.39 5.50 -1.27
CA LEU A 58 8.29 4.55 -1.39
C LEU A 58 8.88 3.15 -1.53
N SER A 59 8.75 2.34 -0.49
CA SER A 59 9.22 0.96 -0.49
C SER A 59 8.05 0.00 -0.73
N TYR A 60 8.32 -1.12 -1.40
CA TYR A 60 7.37 -2.23 -1.40
C TYR A 60 7.21 -2.77 0.02
N PRO A 61 5.98 -3.10 0.44
CA PRO A 61 5.71 -3.51 1.82
C PRO A 61 6.03 -5.00 2.08
N PHE A 62 6.95 -5.59 1.33
CA PHE A 62 7.28 -7.02 1.39
C PHE A 62 8.55 -7.25 2.19
N VAL A 63 8.48 -8.17 3.14
CA VAL A 63 9.59 -8.53 4.03
C VAL A 63 9.75 -10.05 4.13
N GLY A 64 10.94 -10.48 4.51
CA GLY A 64 11.29 -11.86 4.71
C GLY A 64 12.16 -12.08 5.97
N ASP A 65 12.66 -13.30 6.13
CA ASP A 65 13.44 -13.73 7.29
C ASP A 65 14.68 -12.87 7.53
N ASP A 66 15.38 -12.50 6.46
CA ASP A 66 16.61 -11.72 6.57
C ASP A 66 16.32 -10.28 7.01
N ASP A 67 15.20 -9.71 6.59
CA ASP A 67 14.75 -8.39 7.05
C ASP A 67 14.43 -8.43 8.54
N TYR A 68 13.76 -9.50 9.03
CA TYR A 68 13.45 -9.70 10.45
C TYR A 68 14.71 -9.85 11.29
N LYS A 69 15.65 -10.72 10.86
CA LYS A 69 16.92 -10.94 11.55
C LYS A 69 17.77 -9.67 11.63
N ALA A 70 17.83 -8.89 10.55
CA ALA A 70 18.61 -7.65 10.49
C ALA A 70 18.16 -6.63 11.55
N PHE A 71 16.88 -6.68 11.93
CA PHE A 71 16.30 -5.81 12.97
C PHE A 71 16.18 -6.47 14.34
N GLY A 72 16.78 -7.65 14.52
CA GLY A 72 16.80 -8.34 15.81
C GLY A 72 15.49 -9.03 16.18
N PHE A 73 14.56 -9.17 15.24
CA PHE A 73 13.35 -9.94 15.46
C PHE A 73 13.61 -11.43 15.30
N ASP A 74 12.91 -12.24 16.09
CA ASP A 74 12.84 -13.68 15.84
C ASP A 74 11.91 -13.94 14.64
N PRO A 75 12.42 -14.48 13.50
CA PRO A 75 11.60 -14.72 12.34
C PRO A 75 10.41 -15.65 12.60
N GLU A 76 10.63 -16.73 13.37
CA GLU A 76 9.57 -17.70 13.63
C GLU A 76 8.43 -17.13 14.50
N ALA A 77 8.76 -16.28 15.45
CA ALA A 77 7.77 -15.58 16.24
C ALA A 77 7.04 -14.50 15.40
N THR A 78 7.79 -13.77 14.56
CA THR A 78 7.24 -12.68 13.76
C THR A 78 6.32 -13.18 12.65
N LYS A 79 6.65 -14.29 11.99
CA LYS A 79 5.78 -14.92 10.97
C LYS A 79 4.38 -15.24 11.50
N LYS A 80 4.28 -15.73 12.73
CA LYS A 80 2.99 -16.11 13.35
C LYS A 80 1.99 -14.97 13.48
N VAL A 81 2.49 -13.75 13.47
CA VAL A 81 1.70 -12.50 13.60
C VAL A 81 1.82 -11.60 12.36
N SER A 82 2.35 -12.13 11.27
CA SER A 82 2.47 -11.44 9.98
C SER A 82 1.45 -11.95 8.97
N VAL A 83 1.05 -11.08 8.06
CA VAL A 83 0.21 -11.46 6.92
C VAL A 83 1.08 -12.11 5.86
N GLU A 84 0.83 -13.37 5.54
CA GLU A 84 1.49 -14.10 4.46
C GLU A 84 0.73 -13.89 3.14
N ILE A 85 1.47 -13.63 2.06
CA ILE A 85 0.93 -13.43 0.72
C ILE A 85 0.85 -14.77 0.01
N ALA A 86 -0.34 -15.16 -0.47
CA ALA A 86 -0.55 -16.46 -1.11
C ALA A 86 0.26 -16.64 -2.40
N ASN A 87 0.53 -15.55 -3.14
CA ASN A 87 1.30 -15.54 -4.39
C ASN A 87 2.34 -14.40 -4.37
N PRO A 88 3.39 -14.49 -3.53
CA PRO A 88 4.33 -13.41 -3.34
C PRO A 88 5.10 -13.07 -4.62
N LEU A 89 5.33 -11.77 -4.85
CA LEU A 89 6.13 -11.29 -5.98
C LEU A 89 7.60 -11.74 -5.86
N TYR A 90 8.11 -11.82 -4.63
CA TYR A 90 9.46 -12.28 -4.29
C TYR A 90 9.35 -13.44 -3.32
N GLY A 91 9.89 -14.61 -3.68
CA GLY A 91 9.79 -15.83 -2.87
C GLY A 91 10.52 -15.76 -1.51
N ASP A 92 11.53 -14.90 -1.41
CA ASP A 92 12.28 -14.61 -0.18
C ASP A 92 11.61 -13.54 0.72
N ARG A 93 10.54 -12.89 0.24
CA ARG A 93 9.79 -11.85 0.94
C ARG A 93 8.28 -12.07 0.89
N PRO A 94 7.79 -13.16 1.47
CA PRO A 94 6.38 -13.54 1.35
C PRO A 94 5.44 -12.85 2.35
N TYR A 95 5.94 -11.98 3.23
CA TYR A 95 5.14 -11.34 4.28
C TYR A 95 4.95 -9.85 4.06
N LEU A 96 3.78 -9.33 4.44
CA LEU A 96 3.56 -7.90 4.56
C LEU A 96 4.27 -7.36 5.81
N ARG A 97 4.88 -6.18 5.66
CA ARG A 97 5.63 -5.52 6.73
C ARG A 97 4.75 -5.11 7.91
N ARG A 98 5.28 -5.29 9.12
CA ARG A 98 4.69 -4.81 10.38
C ARG A 98 5.28 -3.47 10.82
N GLU A 99 6.40 -3.07 10.23
CA GLU A 99 7.13 -1.83 10.46
C GLU A 99 7.74 -1.32 9.17
N ILE A 100 7.93 0.00 9.07
CA ILE A 100 8.50 0.64 7.87
C ILE A 100 10.03 0.53 7.86
N LEU A 101 10.68 0.57 9.03
CA LEU A 101 12.13 0.65 9.14
C LEU A 101 12.90 -0.43 8.36
N PRO A 102 12.53 -1.72 8.35
CA PRO A 102 13.25 -2.74 7.59
C PRO A 102 13.29 -2.46 6.09
N THR A 103 12.17 -2.03 5.51
CA THR A 103 12.10 -1.71 4.07
C THR A 103 12.84 -0.41 3.74
N LEU A 104 12.74 0.60 4.60
CA LEU A 104 13.44 1.87 4.44
C LEU A 104 14.97 1.68 4.57
N ALA A 105 15.44 0.87 5.53
CA ALA A 105 16.85 0.55 5.69
C ALA A 105 17.47 -0.14 4.47
N THR A 106 16.70 -0.99 3.77
CA THR A 106 17.14 -1.58 2.50
C THR A 106 17.44 -0.50 1.45
N THR A 107 16.64 0.56 1.42
CA THR A 107 16.86 1.71 0.52
C THR A 107 18.09 2.50 0.93
N VAL A 108 18.27 2.78 2.22
CA VAL A 108 19.49 3.42 2.75
C VAL A 108 20.74 2.60 2.41
N GLN A 109 20.73 1.30 2.68
CA GLN A 109 21.85 0.41 2.37
C GLN A 109 22.20 0.42 0.88
N ARG A 110 21.20 0.49 -0.01
CA ARG A 110 21.41 0.59 -1.46
C ARG A 110 22.12 1.89 -1.85
N ASN A 111 21.78 3.01 -1.21
CA ASN A 111 22.42 4.30 -1.43
C ASN A 111 23.87 4.29 -0.94
N ILE A 112 24.12 3.78 0.27
CA ILE A 112 25.49 3.65 0.83
C ILE A 112 26.38 2.79 -0.08
N ARG A 113 25.88 1.67 -0.58
CA ARG A 113 26.62 0.81 -1.53
C ARG A 113 26.94 1.50 -2.85
N ARG A 114 26.26 2.59 -3.18
CA ARG A 114 26.52 3.44 -4.36
C ARG A 114 27.41 4.65 -4.04
N GLY A 115 27.97 4.72 -2.83
CA GLY A 115 28.84 5.80 -2.39
C GLY A 115 28.12 7.04 -1.86
N ILE A 116 26.80 6.96 -1.66
CA ILE A 116 26.02 8.06 -1.05
C ILE A 116 25.93 7.78 0.46
N GLU A 117 26.80 8.42 1.22
CA GLU A 117 26.93 8.19 2.67
C GLU A 117 25.96 9.05 3.50
N ASN A 118 25.69 10.27 3.04
CA ASN A 118 24.78 11.20 3.70
C ASN A 118 23.37 10.99 3.15
N VAL A 119 22.55 10.26 3.87
CA VAL A 119 21.19 9.89 3.44
C VAL A 119 20.21 10.33 4.52
N SER A 120 19.20 11.08 4.10
CA SER A 120 18.08 11.53 4.95
C SER A 120 16.78 11.17 4.25
N LEU A 121 16.18 10.05 4.65
CA LEU A 121 14.97 9.51 4.03
C LEU A 121 13.84 9.40 5.04
N TYR A 122 12.60 9.60 4.56
CA TYR A 122 11.40 9.23 5.29
C TYR A 122 10.44 8.44 4.39
N GLU A 123 9.53 7.74 5.02
CA GLU A 123 8.43 7.04 4.35
C GLU A 123 7.15 7.17 5.17
N LEU A 124 6.05 7.50 4.48
CA LEU A 124 4.68 7.43 4.98
C LEU A 124 4.00 6.23 4.33
N GLY A 125 3.75 5.18 5.09
CA GLY A 125 3.23 3.95 4.55
C GLY A 125 2.36 3.16 5.53
N HIS A 126 1.56 2.26 4.99
CA HIS A 126 0.81 1.33 5.82
C HIS A 126 1.71 0.20 6.33
N VAL A 127 1.42 -0.23 7.55
CA VAL A 127 1.90 -1.48 8.14
C VAL A 127 0.71 -2.40 8.35
N TYR A 128 0.95 -3.71 8.49
CA TYR A 128 -0.11 -4.71 8.51
C TYR A 128 0.00 -5.52 9.80
N LEU A 129 -0.93 -5.28 10.72
CA LEU A 129 -0.91 -5.87 12.06
C LEU A 129 -1.96 -6.99 12.12
N TRP A 130 -1.49 -8.22 11.88
CA TRP A 130 -2.35 -9.40 11.94
C TRP A 130 -2.71 -9.73 13.39
N ASP A 131 -4.00 -9.94 13.64
CA ASP A 131 -4.51 -10.51 14.88
C ASP A 131 -4.83 -12.01 14.65
N PRO A 132 -4.11 -12.93 15.32
CA PRO A 132 -4.39 -14.37 15.20
C PRO A 132 -5.79 -14.76 15.73
N ASN A 133 -6.47 -13.88 16.46
CA ASN A 133 -7.85 -14.09 16.94
C ASN A 133 -8.90 -13.45 16.03
N ALA A 134 -8.50 -12.80 14.93
CA ALA A 134 -9.43 -12.22 13.97
C ALA A 134 -10.35 -13.33 13.37
N PRO A 135 -11.60 -13.00 13.06
CA PRO A 135 -12.50 -13.97 12.41
C PRO A 135 -11.95 -14.40 11.05
N ALA A 136 -12.24 -15.62 10.66
CA ALA A 136 -11.83 -16.13 9.35
C ALA A 136 -12.51 -15.31 8.23
N ILE A 137 -11.73 -14.95 7.22
CA ILE A 137 -12.23 -14.25 6.03
C ILE A 137 -13.14 -15.19 5.25
N PRO A 138 -14.42 -14.84 5.01
CA PRO A 138 -15.34 -15.72 4.27
C PRO A 138 -14.93 -15.82 2.80
N ALA A 139 -15.01 -17.03 2.24
CA ALA A 139 -14.90 -17.22 0.80
C ALA A 139 -16.22 -16.81 0.14
N LEU A 140 -16.18 -15.82 -0.76
CA LEU A 140 -17.35 -15.35 -1.49
C LEU A 140 -17.33 -15.84 -2.93
N PRO A 141 -18.49 -16.22 -3.49
CA PRO A 141 -18.58 -16.63 -4.89
C PRO A 141 -18.33 -15.43 -5.81
N GLY A 142 -17.62 -15.66 -6.93
CA GLY A 142 -17.46 -14.67 -7.98
C GLY A 142 -18.76 -14.40 -8.75
N GLY A 143 -18.88 -13.22 -9.37
CA GLY A 143 -20.03 -12.88 -10.25
C GLY A 143 -21.33 -12.50 -9.54
N VAL A 144 -21.36 -12.51 -8.21
CA VAL A 144 -22.52 -12.10 -7.41
C VAL A 144 -22.08 -10.99 -6.45
N ARG A 145 -22.86 -9.91 -6.36
CA ARG A 145 -22.60 -8.86 -5.36
C ARG A 145 -22.83 -9.43 -3.95
N PRO A 146 -21.84 -9.31 -3.05
CA PRO A 146 -22.01 -9.73 -1.66
C PRO A 146 -23.09 -8.91 -0.94
N SER A 147 -23.73 -9.50 0.07
CA SER A 147 -24.61 -8.76 0.97
C SER A 147 -23.79 -7.84 1.90
N ASP A 148 -24.46 -6.87 2.53
CA ASP A 148 -23.78 -5.94 3.46
C ASP A 148 -23.21 -6.69 4.69
N GLU A 149 -23.86 -7.77 5.14
CA GLU A 149 -23.34 -8.63 6.22
C GLU A 149 -22.08 -9.39 5.78
N GLN A 150 -22.04 -9.84 4.53
CA GLN A 150 -20.87 -10.52 3.97
C GLN A 150 -19.69 -9.54 3.82
N LEU A 151 -19.96 -8.30 3.40
CA LEU A 151 -18.94 -7.26 3.33
C LEU A 151 -18.40 -6.92 4.72
N ALA A 152 -19.28 -6.76 5.72
CA ALA A 152 -18.87 -6.52 7.10
C ALA A 152 -18.03 -7.68 7.67
N ALA A 153 -18.35 -8.93 7.31
CA ALA A 153 -17.56 -10.09 7.71
C ALA A 153 -16.18 -10.14 7.04
N LEU A 154 -16.08 -9.71 5.77
CA LEU A 154 -14.78 -9.52 5.10
C LEU A 154 -13.93 -8.49 5.83
N ASP A 155 -14.51 -7.31 6.09
CA ASP A 155 -13.79 -6.21 6.74
C ASP A 155 -13.32 -6.59 8.15
N ALA A 156 -14.14 -7.34 8.90
CA ALA A 156 -13.78 -7.83 10.24
C ALA A 156 -12.62 -8.82 10.25
N GLY A 157 -12.36 -9.52 9.14
CA GLY A 157 -11.24 -10.46 8.99
C GLY A 157 -9.95 -9.82 8.49
N LEU A 158 -9.96 -8.54 8.10
CA LEU A 158 -8.76 -7.86 7.62
C LEU A 158 -7.81 -7.51 8.78
N PRO A 159 -6.49 -7.51 8.52
CA PRO A 159 -5.52 -6.99 9.49
C PRO A 159 -5.72 -5.49 9.70
N ASP A 160 -5.39 -4.98 10.87
CA ASP A 160 -5.29 -3.53 11.08
C ASP A 160 -4.17 -2.96 10.21
N GLN A 161 -4.45 -1.84 9.53
CA GLN A 161 -3.56 -1.25 8.53
C GLN A 161 -3.30 0.25 8.82
N PRO A 162 -2.73 0.58 9.98
CA PRO A 162 -2.46 1.96 10.32
C PRO A 162 -1.42 2.58 9.40
N LEU A 163 -1.59 3.88 9.15
CA LEU A 163 -0.57 4.68 8.47
C LEU A 163 0.51 5.06 9.47
N HIS A 164 1.74 4.65 9.20
CA HIS A 164 2.92 5.00 9.99
C HIS A 164 3.83 5.95 9.22
N VAL A 165 4.68 6.64 9.96
CA VAL A 165 5.82 7.41 9.44
C VAL A 165 7.10 6.89 10.07
N ALA A 166 8.15 6.75 9.26
CA ALA A 166 9.49 6.44 9.75
C ALA A 166 10.52 7.27 8.98
N GLY A 167 11.63 7.58 9.65
CA GLY A 167 12.77 8.27 9.05
C GLY A 167 14.07 7.58 9.38
N LEU A 168 15.03 7.65 8.47
CA LEU A 168 16.41 7.19 8.65
C LEU A 168 17.39 8.24 8.15
N LEU A 169 18.36 8.54 9.01
CA LEU A 169 19.44 9.46 8.71
C LEU A 169 20.79 8.73 8.86
N THR A 170 21.72 9.01 7.95
CA THR A 170 23.08 8.48 8.02
C THR A 170 24.10 9.55 7.67
N GLY A 171 25.34 9.35 8.12
CA GLY A 171 26.42 10.29 7.85
C GLY A 171 26.26 11.60 8.61
N ASN A 172 26.37 12.72 7.90
CA ASN A 172 26.21 14.09 8.41
C ASN A 172 24.85 14.69 8.00
N ALA A 173 23.83 13.85 7.79
CA ALA A 173 22.48 14.29 7.40
C ALA A 173 21.68 14.86 8.58
#